data_222e72c28c42fde6567d56fc95577b19
#
_entry.id   222e72c28c42fde6567d56fc95577b19
#
_cell.length_a   1.000
_cell.length_b   1.000
_cell.length_c   1.000
_cell.angle_alpha   90.00
_cell.angle_beta   90.00
_cell.angle_gamma   90.00
#
_symmetry.space_group_name_H-M   'P 1'
#
loop_
_entity.id
_entity.type
_entity.pdbx_description
1 polymer ?
#
loop_
_entity_poly.entity_id
_entity_poly.type
_entity_poly.pdbx_seq_one_letter_code
_entity_poly.pdbx_strand_id
1 'polypeptide(L)'
;MLFRSYLRSIASRNKHLAKILKNQDVAKIALAMLYLSEGSKYQRGSLMFGNTDPFVISLYMHLIRHCYDINENKFRCTLQCRADQNIKKLEKFWSHITKIPLSQFYKARIDPRTIGKPSKKLNYKGVCRIDYFSSKLSIEIKQIPNIIYKGPVV
;
A
#
# COMPACT_ATOMS: atom_id res chain seq x y z
N MET A 1 19.27 -26.81 7.01
CA MET A 1 20.03 -26.84 5.72
C MET A 1 19.11 -26.93 4.51
N LEU A 2 18.21 -27.87 4.44
CA LEU A 2 17.27 -28.07 3.31
C LEU A 2 16.37 -26.85 3.01
N PHE A 3 15.82 -26.18 4.01
CA PHE A 3 14.95 -25.03 3.84
C PHE A 3 15.66 -23.82 3.20
N ARG A 4 16.89 -23.51 3.62
CA ARG A 4 17.70 -22.42 3.02
C ARG A 4 18.07 -22.72 1.56
N SER A 5 18.39 -23.96 1.24
CA SER A 5 18.66 -24.40 -0.14
C SER A 5 17.41 -24.25 -1.01
N TYR A 6 16.26 -24.62 -0.50
CA TYR A 6 14.98 -24.46 -1.18
C TYR A 6 14.64 -22.98 -1.43
N LEU A 7 14.83 -22.10 -0.44
CA LEU A 7 14.63 -20.65 -0.63
C LEU A 7 15.57 -20.05 -1.71
N ARG A 8 16.83 -20.48 -1.74
CA ARG A 8 17.78 -20.08 -2.79
C ARG A 8 17.30 -20.52 -4.17
N SER A 9 16.79 -21.75 -4.28
CA SER A 9 16.21 -22.27 -5.52
C SER A 9 15.02 -21.43 -5.99
N ILE A 10 14.09 -21.07 -5.08
CA ILE A 10 12.97 -20.18 -5.41
C ILE A 10 13.48 -18.82 -5.91
N ALA A 11 14.41 -18.22 -5.19
CA ALA A 11 14.99 -16.92 -5.55
C ALA A 11 15.65 -16.98 -6.95
N SER A 12 16.43 -18.04 -7.21
CA SER A 12 17.10 -18.26 -8.50
C SER A 12 16.11 -18.39 -9.66
N ARG A 13 15.05 -19.19 -9.47
CA ARG A 13 14.02 -19.40 -10.51
C ARG A 13 13.26 -18.13 -10.84
N ASN A 14 13.06 -17.24 -9.85
CA ASN A 14 12.15 -16.09 -9.96
C ASN A 14 12.86 -14.74 -10.07
N LYS A 15 14.20 -14.68 -10.00
CA LYS A 15 14.94 -13.42 -10.07
C LYS A 15 14.65 -12.58 -11.33
N HIS A 16 14.30 -13.24 -12.44
CA HIS A 16 13.96 -12.56 -13.69
C HIS A 16 12.67 -11.74 -13.61
N LEU A 17 11.75 -12.08 -12.69
CA LEU A 17 10.48 -11.36 -12.49
C LEU A 17 10.72 -9.91 -12.06
N ALA A 18 11.78 -9.64 -11.29
CA ALA A 18 12.16 -8.28 -10.92
C ALA A 18 12.49 -7.41 -12.16
N LYS A 19 13.07 -8.01 -13.19
CA LYS A 19 13.33 -7.32 -14.47
C LYS A 19 12.04 -7.10 -15.26
N ILE A 20 11.16 -8.10 -15.30
CA ILE A 20 9.86 -8.03 -15.98
C ILE A 20 8.99 -6.94 -15.36
N LEU A 21 9.02 -6.80 -14.05
CA LEU A 21 8.22 -5.79 -13.33
C LEU A 21 8.64 -4.34 -13.67
N LYS A 22 9.82 -4.11 -14.26
CA LYS A 22 10.23 -2.80 -14.76
C LYS A 22 9.39 -2.33 -15.96
N ASN A 23 8.77 -3.26 -16.70
CA ASN A 23 7.79 -2.92 -17.72
C ASN A 23 6.56 -2.30 -17.08
N GLN A 24 6.16 -1.11 -17.53
CA GLN A 24 5.06 -0.35 -16.93
C GLN A 24 3.71 -1.07 -17.05
N ASP A 25 3.45 -1.78 -18.13
CA ASP A 25 2.18 -2.51 -18.31
C ASP A 25 2.08 -3.66 -17.32
N VAL A 26 3.18 -4.40 -17.13
CA VAL A 26 3.26 -5.50 -16.16
C VAL A 26 3.11 -4.96 -14.73
N ALA A 27 3.80 -3.87 -14.41
CA ALA A 27 3.69 -3.21 -13.10
C ALA A 27 2.26 -2.67 -12.86
N LYS A 28 1.60 -2.16 -13.89
CA LYS A 28 0.20 -1.70 -13.84
C LYS A 28 -0.76 -2.85 -13.50
N ILE A 29 -0.56 -4.02 -14.09
CA ILE A 29 -1.32 -5.24 -13.75
C ILE A 29 -1.08 -5.60 -12.28
N ALA A 30 0.18 -5.63 -11.83
CA ALA A 30 0.50 -5.93 -10.43
C ALA A 30 -0.14 -4.94 -9.46
N LEU A 31 -0.10 -3.64 -9.76
CA LEU A 31 -0.76 -2.59 -8.99
C LEU A 31 -2.27 -2.79 -8.91
N ALA A 32 -2.91 -3.07 -10.05
CA ALA A 32 -4.35 -3.26 -10.12
C ALA A 32 -4.81 -4.49 -9.30
N MET A 33 -4.05 -5.59 -9.34
CA MET A 33 -4.35 -6.80 -8.56
C MET A 33 -4.13 -6.57 -7.06
N LEU A 34 -3.06 -5.86 -6.68
CA LEU A 34 -2.82 -5.46 -5.29
C LEU A 34 -3.95 -4.57 -4.78
N TYR A 35 -4.38 -3.59 -5.58
CA TYR A 35 -5.47 -2.69 -5.20
C TYR A 35 -6.81 -3.42 -5.14
N LEU A 36 -7.07 -4.41 -5.99
CA LEU A 36 -8.28 -5.23 -5.96
C LEU A 36 -8.43 -5.97 -4.62
N SER A 37 -7.32 -6.47 -4.07
CA SER A 37 -7.32 -7.25 -2.82
C SER A 37 -7.35 -6.38 -1.57
N GLU A 38 -6.58 -5.29 -1.54
CA GLU A 38 -6.31 -4.50 -0.33
C GLU A 38 -6.85 -3.06 -0.39
N GLY A 39 -7.16 -2.55 -1.59
CA GLY A 39 -7.67 -1.19 -1.77
C GLY A 39 -9.16 -1.05 -1.48
N SER A 40 -9.60 0.17 -1.22
CA SER A 40 -11.02 0.47 -1.05
C SER A 40 -11.77 0.44 -2.37
N LYS A 41 -12.82 -0.37 -2.44
CA LYS A 41 -13.66 -0.53 -3.62
C LYS A 41 -14.74 0.55 -3.75
N TYR A 42 -15.14 1.12 -2.64
CA TYR A 42 -16.31 2.02 -2.56
C TYR A 42 -15.96 3.50 -2.57
N GLN A 43 -14.68 3.83 -2.37
CA GLN A 43 -14.25 5.23 -2.36
C GLN A 43 -14.36 5.82 -3.76
N ARG A 44 -15.09 6.94 -3.87
CA ARG A 44 -15.20 7.73 -5.11
C ARG A 44 -14.23 8.91 -5.05
N GLY A 45 -13.65 9.25 -6.19
CA GLY A 45 -12.80 10.45 -6.33
C GLY A 45 -11.37 10.30 -5.82
N SER A 46 -11.03 9.21 -5.16
CA SER A 46 -9.67 8.93 -4.70
C SER A 46 -9.35 7.43 -4.69
N LEU A 47 -8.07 7.13 -4.72
CA LEU A 47 -7.56 5.82 -4.32
C LEU A 47 -7.35 5.85 -2.80
N MET A 48 -7.84 4.84 -2.12
CA MET A 48 -7.61 4.63 -0.69
C MET A 48 -7.04 3.24 -0.49
N PHE A 49 -5.84 3.18 0.04
CA PHE A 49 -5.11 1.94 0.28
C PHE A 49 -4.62 1.90 1.73
N GLY A 50 -4.99 0.87 2.47
CA GLY A 50 -4.63 0.74 3.87
C GLY A 50 -4.12 -0.65 4.21
N ASN A 51 -3.04 -0.72 4.97
CA ASN A 51 -2.51 -1.98 5.47
C ASN A 51 -1.71 -1.76 6.77
N THR A 52 -1.51 -2.84 7.52
CA THR A 52 -0.64 -2.86 8.71
C THR A 52 0.79 -3.27 8.37
N ASP A 53 0.99 -3.93 7.23
CA ASP A 53 2.29 -4.43 6.79
C ASP A 53 3.07 -3.36 6.03
N PRO A 54 4.23 -2.92 6.56
CA PRO A 54 5.07 -1.94 5.86
C PRO A 54 5.54 -2.39 4.49
N PHE A 55 5.72 -3.69 4.28
CA PHE A 55 6.11 -4.24 2.98
C PHE A 55 5.01 -4.03 1.94
N VAL A 56 3.75 -4.32 2.29
CA VAL A 56 2.59 -4.12 1.41
C VAL A 56 2.42 -2.64 1.06
N ILE A 57 2.54 -1.75 2.03
CA ILE A 57 2.50 -0.30 1.81
C ILE A 57 3.65 0.17 0.92
N SER A 58 4.88 -0.30 1.16
CA SER A 58 6.04 0.04 0.32
C SER A 58 5.85 -0.42 -1.12
N LEU A 59 5.33 -1.63 -1.31
CA LEU A 59 5.06 -2.19 -2.64
C LEU A 59 4.02 -1.35 -3.39
N TYR A 60 2.92 -0.99 -2.73
CA TYR A 60 1.90 -0.12 -3.31
C TYR A 60 2.47 1.23 -3.73
N MET A 61 3.24 1.89 -2.84
CA MET A 61 3.86 3.19 -3.14
C MET A 61 4.87 3.11 -4.28
N HIS A 62 5.65 2.03 -4.34
CA HIS A 62 6.57 1.79 -5.45
C HIS A 62 5.83 1.63 -6.78
N LEU A 63 4.81 0.77 -6.81
CA LEU A 63 4.06 0.47 -8.03
C LEU A 63 3.31 1.69 -8.56
N ILE A 64 2.61 2.44 -7.72
CA ILE A 64 1.85 3.60 -8.17
C ILE A 64 2.75 4.70 -8.74
N ARG A 65 3.91 4.93 -8.12
CA ARG A 65 4.91 5.89 -8.61
C ARG A 65 5.59 5.43 -9.89
N HIS A 66 5.76 4.13 -10.07
CA HIS A 66 6.34 3.57 -11.29
C HIS A 66 5.38 3.58 -12.47
N CYS A 67 4.10 3.30 -12.23
CA CYS A 67 3.10 3.16 -13.29
C CYS A 67 2.54 4.48 -13.80
N TYR A 68 2.54 5.53 -12.98
CA TYR A 68 1.83 6.77 -13.26
C TYR A 68 2.68 8.00 -12.95
N ASP A 69 2.41 9.09 -13.66
CA ASP A 69 2.94 10.41 -13.33
C ASP A 69 2.20 10.97 -12.11
N ILE A 70 2.80 10.79 -10.95
CA ILE A 70 2.20 11.08 -9.65
C ILE A 70 2.55 12.50 -9.20
N ASN A 71 1.52 13.27 -8.85
CA ASN A 71 1.71 14.50 -8.09
C ASN A 71 1.81 14.17 -6.59
N GLU A 72 3.02 14.18 -6.04
CA GLU A 72 3.30 13.84 -4.65
C GLU A 72 2.49 14.68 -3.64
N ASN A 73 2.10 15.90 -4.00
CA ASN A 73 1.28 16.78 -3.14
C ASN A 73 -0.16 16.29 -2.96
N LYS A 74 -0.63 15.35 -3.78
CA LYS A 74 -1.97 14.77 -3.67
C LYS A 74 -2.06 13.60 -2.71
N PHE A 75 -0.94 13.08 -2.20
CA PHE A 75 -0.98 12.05 -1.18
C PHE A 75 -1.39 12.61 0.18
N ARG A 76 -2.16 11.82 0.90
CA ARG A 76 -2.43 12.01 2.33
C ARG A 76 -2.26 10.68 3.04
N CYS A 77 -1.75 10.75 4.26
CA CYS A 77 -1.60 9.58 5.12
C CYS A 77 -2.42 9.77 6.39
N THR A 78 -3.14 8.74 6.78
CA THR A 78 -3.86 8.69 8.06
C THR A 78 -3.48 7.42 8.79
N LEU A 79 -3.02 7.54 10.02
CA LEU A 79 -2.72 6.40 10.87
C LEU A 79 -3.91 6.06 11.75
N GLN A 80 -4.19 4.77 11.90
CA GLN A 80 -5.06 4.27 12.96
C GLN A 80 -4.19 3.51 13.96
N CYS A 81 -4.15 4.02 15.18
CA CYS A 81 -3.24 3.60 16.24
C CYS A 81 -4.01 3.01 17.42
N ARG A 82 -3.33 2.21 18.23
CA ARG A 82 -3.80 1.83 19.55
C ARG A 82 -3.58 2.98 20.54
N ALA A 83 -4.39 3.01 21.61
CA ALA A 83 -4.30 4.04 22.63
C ALA A 83 -2.96 4.08 23.39
N ASP A 84 -2.26 2.95 23.46
CA ASP A 84 -0.96 2.78 24.13
C ASP A 84 0.26 3.03 23.25
N GLN A 85 0.07 3.49 22.02
CA GLN A 85 1.17 3.72 21.07
C GLN A 85 1.62 5.19 21.04
N ASN A 86 2.91 5.40 20.77
CA ASN A 86 3.47 6.72 20.53
C ASN A 86 3.21 7.17 19.10
N ILE A 87 2.24 8.05 18.89
CA ILE A 87 1.81 8.53 17.58
C ILE A 87 2.96 9.17 16.81
N LYS A 88 3.76 10.05 17.44
CA LYS A 88 4.87 10.73 16.76
C LYS A 88 5.94 9.77 16.24
N LYS A 89 6.22 8.70 16.97
CA LYS A 89 7.14 7.65 16.49
C LYS A 89 6.55 6.90 15.30
N LEU A 90 5.25 6.59 15.33
CA LEU A 90 4.56 5.93 14.23
C LEU A 90 4.50 6.81 12.98
N GLU A 91 4.21 8.09 13.12
CA GLU A 91 4.22 9.05 12.01
C GLU A 91 5.58 9.12 11.33
N LYS A 92 6.67 9.21 12.10
CA LYS A 92 8.05 9.18 11.56
C LYS A 92 8.35 7.87 10.84
N PHE A 93 7.96 6.75 11.43
CA PHE A 93 8.13 5.43 10.82
C PHE A 93 7.42 5.34 9.47
N TRP A 94 6.13 5.68 9.41
CA TRP A 94 5.34 5.59 8.19
C TRP A 94 5.72 6.65 7.15
N SER A 95 6.15 7.84 7.57
CA SER A 95 6.72 8.84 6.65
C SER A 95 7.99 8.31 5.98
N HIS A 96 8.84 7.60 6.71
CA HIS A 96 10.03 6.95 6.15
C HIS A 96 9.65 5.84 5.15
N ILE A 97 8.67 5.00 5.48
CA ILE A 97 8.20 3.91 4.63
C ILE A 97 7.54 4.42 3.34
N THR A 98 6.65 5.38 3.46
CA THR A 98 5.83 5.88 2.33
C THR A 98 6.54 6.95 1.49
N LYS A 99 7.54 7.61 2.07
CA LYS A 99 8.16 8.84 1.52
C LYS A 99 7.17 10.00 1.40
N ILE A 100 6.06 9.95 2.14
CA ILE A 100 5.12 11.06 2.26
C ILE A 100 5.59 11.94 3.42
N PRO A 101 5.75 13.27 3.22
CA PRO A 101 6.19 14.16 4.29
C PRO A 101 5.13 14.27 5.40
N LEU A 102 5.58 14.50 6.64
CA LEU A 102 4.70 14.61 7.82
C LEU A 102 3.63 15.70 7.66
N SER A 103 3.91 16.76 6.88
CA SER A 103 2.94 17.83 6.58
C SER A 103 1.70 17.34 5.82
N GLN A 104 1.76 16.18 5.19
CA GLN A 104 0.66 15.54 4.47
C GLN A 104 -0.04 14.44 5.28
N PHE A 105 0.31 14.32 6.56
CA PHE A 105 -0.38 13.41 7.47
C PHE A 105 -1.58 14.11 8.11
N TYR A 106 -2.73 13.43 8.07
CA TYR A 106 -3.88 13.82 8.86
C TYR A 106 -3.71 13.38 10.33
N LYS A 107 -4.46 13.99 11.22
CA LYS A 107 -4.49 13.59 12.63
C LYS A 107 -4.75 12.09 12.77
N ALA A 108 -3.88 11.40 13.48
CA ALA A 108 -4.03 9.97 13.73
C ALA A 108 -5.33 9.67 14.48
N ARG A 109 -5.93 8.54 14.16
CA ARG A 109 -7.12 8.03 14.81
C ARG A 109 -6.73 6.99 15.83
N ILE A 110 -7.25 7.13 17.04
CA ILE A 110 -7.07 6.15 18.10
C ILE A 110 -8.26 5.18 18.07
N ASP A 111 -7.96 3.88 18.04
CA ASP A 111 -8.99 2.85 18.17
C ASP A 111 -9.49 2.81 19.63
N PRO A 112 -10.72 3.26 19.91
CA PRO A 112 -11.24 3.36 21.28
C PRO A 112 -11.34 2.00 21.96
N ARG A 113 -11.42 0.90 21.21
CA ARG A 113 -11.48 -0.46 21.75
C ARG A 113 -10.18 -0.90 22.42
N THR A 114 -9.10 -0.16 22.19
CA THR A 114 -7.76 -0.45 22.73
C THR A 114 -7.44 0.29 24.02
N ILE A 115 -8.30 1.22 24.46
CA ILE A 115 -8.12 1.98 25.68
C ILE A 115 -8.10 1.03 26.89
N GLY A 116 -7.07 1.16 27.72
CA GLY A 116 -6.86 0.30 28.90
C GLY A 116 -6.41 -1.13 28.59
N LYS A 117 -6.14 -1.45 27.33
CA LYS A 117 -5.69 -2.79 26.91
C LYS A 117 -4.25 -2.71 26.37
N PRO A 118 -3.25 -3.28 27.07
CA PRO A 118 -1.87 -3.24 26.62
C PRO A 118 -1.70 -4.02 25.33
N SER A 119 -0.81 -3.53 24.45
CA SER A 119 -0.47 -4.20 23.20
C SER A 119 0.28 -5.51 23.47
N LYS A 120 -0.22 -6.60 22.88
CA LYS A 120 0.45 -7.91 22.90
C LYS A 120 1.47 -8.08 21.77
N LYS A 121 1.41 -7.21 20.75
CA LYS A 121 2.30 -7.24 19.58
C LYS A 121 3.25 -6.05 19.64
N LEU A 122 4.48 -6.27 20.10
CA LEU A 122 5.52 -5.23 20.25
C LEU A 122 5.87 -4.52 18.94
N ASN A 123 5.75 -5.21 17.81
CA ASN A 123 6.11 -4.67 16.49
C ASN A 123 4.91 -4.12 15.69
N TYR A 124 3.72 -4.07 16.30
CA TYR A 124 2.56 -3.52 15.64
C TYR A 124 2.71 -2.00 15.42
N LYS A 125 2.59 -1.57 14.17
CA LYS A 125 2.81 -0.16 13.76
C LYS A 125 1.51 0.59 13.46
N GLY A 126 0.36 0.05 13.86
CA GLY A 126 -0.93 0.58 13.49
C GLY A 126 -1.30 0.30 12.03
N VAL A 127 -2.41 0.84 11.59
CA VAL A 127 -2.84 0.81 10.18
C VAL A 127 -2.38 2.10 9.52
N CYS A 128 -1.65 1.98 8.40
CA CYS A 128 -1.33 3.11 7.54
C CYS A 128 -2.32 3.14 6.38
N ARG A 129 -3.07 4.23 6.24
CA ARG A 129 -3.96 4.48 5.11
C ARG A 129 -3.38 5.59 4.26
N ILE A 130 -3.25 5.30 2.96
CA ILE A 130 -2.81 6.24 1.93
C ILE A 130 -4.01 6.64 1.08
N ASP A 131 -4.25 7.92 0.97
CA ASP A 131 -5.22 8.50 0.04
C ASP A 131 -4.48 9.23 -1.08
N TYR A 132 -4.90 9.02 -2.32
CA TYR A 132 -4.45 9.77 -3.48
C TYR A 132 -5.65 10.33 -4.24
N PHE A 133 -5.75 11.65 -4.33
CA PHE A 133 -6.92 12.33 -4.90
C PHE A 133 -6.84 12.41 -6.43
N SER A 134 -7.41 11.41 -7.10
CA SER A 134 -7.58 11.37 -8.55
C SER A 134 -8.71 10.41 -8.91
N SER A 135 -9.84 10.95 -9.36
CA SER A 135 -10.97 10.15 -9.84
C SER A 135 -10.61 9.37 -11.09
N LYS A 136 -9.85 9.95 -12.02
CA LYS A 136 -9.40 9.26 -13.24
C LYS A 136 -8.58 8.03 -12.91
N LEU A 137 -7.55 8.19 -12.06
CA LEU A 137 -6.68 7.09 -11.66
C LEU A 137 -7.42 6.02 -10.86
N SER A 138 -8.34 6.44 -9.99
CA SER A 138 -9.19 5.53 -9.22
C SER A 138 -10.05 4.64 -10.13
N ILE A 139 -10.67 5.24 -11.15
CA ILE A 139 -11.48 4.50 -12.12
C ILE A 139 -10.61 3.55 -12.93
N GLU A 140 -9.48 4.02 -13.47
CA GLU A 140 -8.58 3.21 -14.29
C GLU A 140 -8.10 1.97 -13.53
N ILE A 141 -7.50 2.14 -12.36
CA ILE A 141 -6.96 1.02 -11.57
C ILE A 141 -8.04 0.00 -11.21
N LYS A 142 -9.24 0.46 -10.89
CA LYS A 142 -10.37 -0.43 -10.54
C LYS A 142 -10.94 -1.17 -11.76
N GLN A 143 -10.81 -0.63 -12.96
CA GLN A 143 -11.31 -1.28 -14.18
C GLN A 143 -10.34 -2.30 -14.76
N ILE A 144 -9.03 -2.15 -14.56
CA ILE A 144 -8.02 -3.06 -15.13
C ILE A 144 -8.29 -4.54 -14.84
N PRO A 145 -8.64 -4.98 -13.60
CA PRO A 145 -8.95 -6.38 -13.35
C PRO A 145 -10.13 -6.92 -14.18
N ASN A 146 -11.16 -6.10 -14.37
CA ASN A 146 -12.31 -6.48 -15.20
C ASN A 146 -11.91 -6.61 -16.68
N ILE A 147 -11.11 -5.67 -17.20
CA ILE A 147 -10.62 -5.68 -18.57
C ILE A 147 -9.77 -6.93 -18.82
N ILE A 148 -8.88 -7.29 -17.90
CA ILE A 148 -8.01 -8.46 -18.02
C ILE A 148 -8.83 -9.75 -18.03
N TYR A 149 -9.83 -9.86 -17.17
CA TYR A 149 -10.57 -11.10 -16.99
C TYR A 149 -11.75 -11.25 -17.98
N LYS A 150 -12.49 -10.18 -18.25
CA LYS A 150 -13.70 -10.20 -19.08
C LYS A 150 -13.51 -9.61 -20.47
N GLY A 151 -12.36 -9.01 -20.74
CA GLY A 151 -12.14 -8.22 -21.94
C GLY A 151 -12.66 -6.79 -21.82
N PRO A 152 -12.33 -5.93 -22.80
CA PRO A 152 -12.78 -4.54 -22.78
C PRO A 152 -14.31 -4.46 -22.84
N VAL A 153 -14.88 -3.62 -21.99
CA VAL A 153 -16.31 -3.27 -22.06
C VAL A 153 -16.48 -2.33 -23.25
N VAL A 154 -17.16 -2.81 -24.24
CA VAL A 154 -17.50 -2.01 -25.43
C VAL A 154 -18.77 -1.21 -25.15
#